data_3099a09475ebb7efb016d3448d1ce9ad
#
_entry.id   3099a09475ebb7efb016d3448d1ce9ad
#
_cell.length_a   1.000
_cell.length_b   1.000
_cell.length_c   1.000
_cell.angle_alpha   90.00
_cell.angle_beta   90.00
_cell.angle_gamma   90.00
#
_symmetry.space_group_name_H-M   'P 1'
#
loop_
_entity.id
_entity.type
_entity.pdbx_description
1 polymer ?
#
loop_
_entity_poly.entity_id
_entity_poly.type
_entity_poly.pdbx_seq_one_letter_code
_entity_poly.pdbx_strand_id
1 'polypeptide(L)'
;MSTQPRVQSGPRELNQVQSVMRILVWCFMFVVCGLVLAALTILVANFSASKFGEDDASLVCLGSWGFVAFILLMSVPSMISRTLYIIPEYQRVVVLKLGEFIGVKGPGQFWVIPYPPFYQSVAMMLDMRLQTHVIKAAETLTKDNVPVGCEAVIFWQVEDPQIAALKVQNHAEAVYLAANSALKDTIGTLDLTQLLSHREMVAQNLKDIIDQAAAKFGVDVSSVEITDVHVPPDLIQELSVLAQSERSAQAKIAESKAELKVAQNLERAAEALGPQAMELYRLNVLERIGREEGSQVVIYGMGGEMARGQSIADHTAAAQAAQRRRAQPSSTPPDGQASS
;
A
#
# COMPACT_ATOMS: atom_id res chain seq x y z
N MET A 1 -12.37 15.81 14.76
CA MET A 1 -13.18 14.77 15.42
C MET A 1 -12.79 13.44 14.77
N SER A 2 -11.75 12.77 15.29
CA SER A 2 -11.15 11.57 14.74
C SER A 2 -11.98 10.36 15.18
N THR A 3 -12.67 9.76 14.22
CA THR A 3 -13.27 8.44 14.39
C THR A 3 -12.14 7.41 14.42
N GLN A 4 -11.72 7.03 15.61
CA GLN A 4 -10.88 5.85 15.79
C GLN A 4 -11.60 4.62 15.19
N PRO A 5 -10.95 3.83 14.34
CA PRO A 5 -11.51 2.55 13.94
C PRO A 5 -11.61 1.67 15.19
N ARG A 6 -12.83 1.37 15.61
CA ARG A 6 -13.09 0.34 16.61
C ARG A 6 -12.43 -0.94 16.12
N VAL A 7 -11.47 -1.43 16.90
CA VAL A 7 -10.98 -2.79 16.80
C VAL A 7 -12.22 -3.69 16.82
N GLN A 8 -12.54 -4.26 15.65
CA GLN A 8 -13.67 -5.15 15.53
C GLN A 8 -13.36 -6.38 16.37
N SER A 9 -14.04 -6.48 17.50
CA SER A 9 -14.17 -7.73 18.24
C SER A 9 -14.49 -8.84 17.22
N GLY A 10 -13.74 -9.94 17.29
CA GLY A 10 -13.80 -11.08 16.37
C GLY A 10 -15.23 -11.51 16.02
N PRO A 11 -15.40 -12.27 14.96
CA PRO A 11 -16.68 -12.51 14.32
C PRO A 11 -17.70 -13.00 15.35
N ARG A 12 -18.86 -12.35 15.40
CA ARG A 12 -19.96 -12.64 16.33
C ARG A 12 -20.38 -14.11 16.35
N GLU A 13 -20.16 -14.81 15.26
CA GLU A 13 -20.46 -16.23 15.12
C GLU A 13 -19.61 -17.15 16.02
N LEU A 14 -18.32 -16.86 16.19
CA LEU A 14 -17.45 -17.64 17.08
C LEU A 14 -17.82 -17.49 18.54
N ASN A 15 -18.26 -16.29 18.95
CA ASN A 15 -18.80 -16.09 20.30
C ASN A 15 -20.10 -16.88 20.52
N GLN A 16 -20.91 -17.07 19.47
CA GLN A 16 -22.12 -17.89 19.54
C GLN A 16 -21.79 -19.38 19.68
N VAL A 17 -20.88 -19.91 18.84
CA VAL A 17 -20.45 -21.31 18.92
C VAL A 17 -19.83 -21.61 20.29
N GLN A 18 -18.95 -20.72 20.77
CA GLN A 18 -18.36 -20.86 22.11
C GLN A 18 -19.41 -20.82 23.23
N SER A 19 -20.42 -19.96 23.10
CA SER A 19 -21.52 -19.87 24.06
C SER A 19 -22.37 -21.15 24.05
N VAL A 20 -22.73 -21.65 22.89
CA VAL A 20 -23.47 -22.90 22.73
C VAL A 20 -22.69 -24.10 23.30
N MET A 21 -21.39 -24.20 22.98
CA MET A 21 -20.55 -25.25 23.53
C MET A 21 -20.42 -25.17 25.06
N ARG A 22 -20.30 -23.97 25.61
CA ARG A 22 -20.30 -23.75 27.06
C ARG A 22 -21.61 -24.24 27.72
N ILE A 23 -22.75 -23.90 27.09
CA ILE A 23 -24.07 -24.34 27.57
C ILE A 23 -24.19 -25.84 27.46
N LEU A 24 -23.77 -26.49 26.38
CA LEU A 24 -23.81 -27.95 26.23
C LEU A 24 -22.94 -28.64 27.28
N VAL A 25 -21.71 -28.20 27.49
CA VAL A 25 -20.83 -28.72 28.53
C VAL A 25 -21.42 -28.52 29.92
N TRP A 26 -22.02 -27.31 30.15
CA TRP A 26 -22.68 -27.06 31.43
C TRP A 26 -23.86 -28.00 31.65
N CYS A 27 -24.75 -28.20 30.67
CA CYS A 27 -25.89 -29.12 30.75
C CYS A 27 -25.41 -30.58 30.96
N PHE A 28 -24.41 -31.03 30.22
CA PHE A 28 -23.86 -32.38 30.34
C PHE A 28 -23.27 -32.60 31.73
N MET A 29 -22.44 -31.68 32.21
CA MET A 29 -21.82 -31.76 33.52
C MET A 29 -22.86 -31.66 34.65
N PHE A 30 -23.92 -30.86 34.46
CA PHE A 30 -25.04 -30.76 35.39
C PHE A 30 -25.77 -32.10 35.55
N VAL A 31 -26.06 -32.76 34.44
CA VAL A 31 -26.70 -34.08 34.45
C VAL A 31 -25.80 -35.14 35.11
N VAL A 32 -24.51 -35.19 34.75
CA VAL A 32 -23.55 -36.15 35.34
C VAL A 32 -23.38 -35.91 36.83
N CYS A 33 -23.20 -34.67 37.25
CA CYS A 33 -23.06 -34.31 38.66
C CYS A 33 -24.35 -34.63 39.45
N GLY A 34 -25.54 -34.37 38.83
CA GLY A 34 -26.82 -34.75 39.40
C GLY A 34 -26.98 -36.24 39.63
N LEU A 35 -26.58 -37.06 38.66
CA LEU A 35 -26.61 -38.51 38.77
C LEU A 35 -25.66 -39.03 39.86
N VAL A 36 -24.44 -38.46 39.93
CA VAL A 36 -23.46 -38.86 40.96
C VAL A 36 -23.94 -38.48 42.36
N LEU A 37 -24.50 -37.27 42.50
CA LEU A 37 -25.04 -36.84 43.80
C LEU A 37 -26.29 -37.64 44.21
N ALA A 38 -27.17 -37.99 43.26
CA ALA A 38 -28.32 -38.88 43.52
C ALA A 38 -27.86 -40.26 43.98
N ALA A 39 -26.85 -40.85 43.33
CA ALA A 39 -26.27 -42.12 43.74
C ALA A 39 -25.65 -42.04 45.13
N LEU A 40 -24.95 -40.95 45.43
CA LEU A 40 -24.30 -40.73 46.73
C LEU A 40 -25.32 -40.52 47.87
N THR A 41 -26.41 -39.80 47.58
CA THR A 41 -27.52 -39.61 48.56
C THR A 41 -28.25 -40.93 48.85
N ILE A 42 -28.49 -41.78 47.84
CA ILE A 42 -29.06 -43.10 48.00
C ILE A 42 -28.14 -44.00 48.85
N LEU A 43 -26.83 -43.94 48.60
CA LEU A 43 -25.84 -44.72 49.33
C LEU A 43 -25.75 -44.31 50.82
N VAL A 44 -25.75 -42.97 51.04
CA VAL A 44 -25.77 -42.43 52.44
C VAL A 44 -27.07 -42.79 53.17
N ALA A 45 -28.22 -42.70 52.48
CA ALA A 45 -29.53 -43.06 53.03
C ALA A 45 -29.56 -44.59 53.44
N ASN A 46 -29.08 -45.46 52.57
CA ASN A 46 -28.99 -46.90 52.87
C ASN A 46 -28.02 -47.19 54.01
N PHE A 47 -26.89 -46.47 54.12
CA PHE A 47 -25.95 -46.58 55.17
C PHE A 47 -26.49 -46.06 56.49
N SER A 48 -27.20 -44.97 56.52
CA SER A 48 -27.85 -44.39 57.72
C SER A 48 -28.97 -45.29 58.25
N ALA A 49 -29.80 -45.82 57.33
CA ALA A 49 -30.87 -46.72 57.66
C ALA A 49 -30.36 -48.06 58.31
N SER A 50 -29.10 -48.50 58.00
CA SER A 50 -28.54 -49.71 58.58
C SER A 50 -27.92 -49.53 59.97
N LYS A 51 -27.65 -48.29 60.43
CA LYS A 51 -26.94 -48.03 61.72
C LYS A 51 -27.74 -47.27 62.77
N PHE A 52 -28.69 -46.43 62.38
CA PHE A 52 -29.46 -45.57 63.26
C PHE A 52 -30.97 -45.82 63.04
N GLY A 53 -31.65 -46.23 64.13
CA GLY A 53 -33.12 -46.36 64.12
C GLY A 53 -33.76 -45.01 63.78
N GLU A 54 -35.06 -45.08 63.38
CA GLU A 54 -35.93 -44.01 62.94
C GLU A 54 -36.12 -42.88 63.97
N ASP A 55 -35.10 -42.01 64.14
CA ASP A 55 -35.26 -40.81 64.96
C ASP A 55 -35.00 -39.53 64.10
N ASP A 56 -35.64 -38.43 64.49
CA ASP A 56 -35.69 -37.10 63.80
C ASP A 56 -34.31 -36.54 63.45
N ALA A 57 -33.21 -37.02 64.01
CA ALA A 57 -31.86 -36.61 63.68
C ALA A 57 -31.44 -37.02 62.23
N SER A 58 -32.05 -38.05 61.66
CA SER A 58 -31.77 -38.53 60.31
C SER A 58 -32.33 -37.52 59.25
N LEU A 59 -33.49 -36.90 59.54
CA LEU A 59 -34.11 -35.92 58.64
C LEU A 59 -33.31 -34.61 58.57
N VAL A 60 -32.74 -34.15 59.68
CA VAL A 60 -31.91 -32.91 59.72
C VAL A 60 -30.58 -33.16 59.02
N CYS A 61 -29.96 -34.33 59.19
CA CYS A 61 -28.75 -34.69 58.47
C CYS A 61 -28.98 -34.83 56.94
N LEU A 62 -30.07 -35.45 56.50
CA LEU A 62 -30.45 -35.53 55.08
C LEU A 62 -30.71 -34.15 54.46
N GLY A 63 -31.40 -33.27 55.18
CA GLY A 63 -31.64 -31.87 54.71
C GLY A 63 -30.33 -31.08 54.56
N SER A 64 -29.42 -31.17 55.51
CA SER A 64 -28.10 -30.53 55.47
C SER A 64 -27.26 -31.04 54.32
N TRP A 65 -27.17 -32.36 54.11
CA TRP A 65 -26.50 -32.97 52.96
C TRP A 65 -27.14 -32.60 51.64
N GLY A 66 -28.46 -32.54 51.54
CA GLY A 66 -29.21 -32.09 50.36
C GLY A 66 -28.86 -30.68 49.95
N PHE A 67 -28.75 -29.76 50.94
CA PHE A 67 -28.37 -28.38 50.68
C PHE A 67 -26.92 -28.24 50.14
N VAL A 68 -25.96 -28.92 50.74
CA VAL A 68 -24.58 -28.97 50.29
C VAL A 68 -24.48 -29.58 48.88
N ALA A 69 -25.22 -30.68 48.65
CA ALA A 69 -25.31 -31.31 47.34
C ALA A 69 -25.88 -30.36 46.26
N PHE A 70 -26.89 -29.56 46.59
CA PHE A 70 -27.47 -28.57 45.68
C PHE A 70 -26.51 -27.46 45.35
N ILE A 71 -25.73 -26.94 46.32
CA ILE A 71 -24.70 -25.92 46.07
C ILE A 71 -23.59 -26.50 45.18
N LEU A 72 -23.14 -27.73 45.43
CA LEU A 72 -22.16 -28.40 44.59
C LEU A 72 -22.68 -28.63 43.15
N LEU A 73 -23.93 -29.04 43.01
CA LEU A 73 -24.59 -29.25 41.71
C LEU A 73 -24.62 -28.00 40.85
N MET A 74 -24.82 -26.83 41.46
CA MET A 74 -24.82 -25.54 40.73
C MET A 74 -23.43 -24.99 40.49
N SER A 75 -22.51 -25.18 41.42
CA SER A 75 -21.17 -24.58 41.43
C SER A 75 -20.20 -25.29 40.46
N VAL A 76 -20.12 -26.62 40.51
CA VAL A 76 -19.14 -27.40 39.75
C VAL A 76 -19.31 -27.30 38.23
N PRO A 77 -20.50 -27.46 37.64
CA PRO A 77 -20.71 -27.32 36.21
C PRO A 77 -20.40 -25.91 35.71
N SER A 78 -20.76 -24.88 36.50
CA SER A 78 -20.45 -23.50 36.21
C SER A 78 -18.95 -23.22 36.17
N MET A 79 -18.19 -23.78 37.09
CA MET A 79 -16.72 -23.69 37.11
C MET A 79 -16.09 -24.37 35.88
N ILE A 80 -16.50 -25.59 35.56
CA ILE A 80 -15.93 -26.35 34.44
C ILE A 80 -16.26 -25.71 33.10
N SER A 81 -17.49 -25.21 32.91
CA SER A 81 -17.88 -24.54 31.67
C SER A 81 -17.06 -23.30 31.33
N ARG A 82 -16.52 -22.60 32.33
CA ARG A 82 -15.65 -21.42 32.14
C ARG A 82 -14.22 -21.75 31.79
N THR A 83 -13.76 -22.98 31.91
CA THR A 83 -12.39 -23.38 31.64
C THR A 83 -12.14 -23.78 30.21
N LEU A 84 -13.22 -24.01 29.43
CA LEU A 84 -13.14 -24.46 28.05
C LEU A 84 -13.01 -23.26 27.12
N TYR A 85 -11.93 -23.25 26.31
CA TYR A 85 -11.70 -22.30 25.23
C TYR A 85 -11.54 -23.00 23.89
N ILE A 86 -12.18 -22.51 22.86
CA ILE A 86 -12.06 -22.99 21.48
C ILE A 86 -11.48 -21.84 20.67
N ILE A 87 -10.35 -22.10 20.00
CA ILE A 87 -9.64 -21.12 19.21
C ILE A 87 -9.65 -21.54 17.75
N PRO A 88 -10.04 -20.64 16.83
CA PRO A 88 -9.95 -20.88 15.40
C PRO A 88 -8.49 -20.98 14.93
N GLU A 89 -8.28 -21.56 13.76
CA GLU A 89 -6.96 -21.86 13.22
C GLU A 89 -6.09 -20.61 13.01
N TYR A 90 -6.70 -19.50 12.72
CA TYR A 90 -6.04 -18.22 12.44
C TYR A 90 -5.70 -17.42 13.71
N GLN A 91 -6.05 -17.90 14.90
CA GLN A 91 -5.75 -17.23 16.17
C GLN A 91 -4.75 -17.99 17.02
N ARG A 92 -3.98 -17.23 17.78
CA ARG A 92 -3.11 -17.74 18.85
C ARG A 92 -3.46 -17.03 20.15
N VAL A 93 -3.30 -17.76 21.24
CA VAL A 93 -3.61 -17.26 22.58
C VAL A 93 -2.40 -17.37 23.46
N VAL A 94 -2.08 -16.28 24.10
CA VAL A 94 -1.02 -16.21 25.11
C VAL A 94 -1.63 -16.48 26.47
N VAL A 95 -1.11 -17.50 27.16
CA VAL A 95 -1.60 -17.95 28.46
C VAL A 95 -0.59 -17.61 29.54
N LEU A 96 -1.08 -16.95 30.58
CA LEU A 96 -0.32 -16.67 31.81
C LEU A 96 -0.79 -17.56 32.95
N LYS A 97 0.13 -17.89 33.88
CA LYS A 97 -0.13 -18.58 35.14
C LYS A 97 0.46 -17.74 36.26
N LEU A 98 -0.37 -17.32 37.20
CA LEU A 98 0.05 -16.44 38.30
C LEU A 98 0.76 -15.15 37.81
N GLY A 99 0.47 -14.69 36.55
CA GLY A 99 1.14 -13.54 35.93
C GLY A 99 2.41 -13.91 35.15
N GLU A 100 2.90 -15.13 35.24
CA GLU A 100 4.07 -15.59 34.50
C GLU A 100 3.65 -16.23 33.15
N PHE A 101 4.42 -16.00 32.11
CA PHE A 101 4.17 -16.59 30.79
C PHE A 101 4.45 -18.09 30.78
N ILE A 102 3.45 -18.87 30.37
CA ILE A 102 3.62 -20.32 30.20
C ILE A 102 3.93 -20.69 28.75
N GLY A 103 3.22 -20.08 27.84
CA GLY A 103 3.34 -20.39 26.41
C GLY A 103 2.19 -19.87 25.57
N VAL A 104 2.35 -20.04 24.26
CA VAL A 104 1.33 -19.73 23.24
C VAL A 104 0.55 -21.01 22.94
N LYS A 105 -0.78 -20.94 23.05
CA LYS A 105 -1.67 -22.04 22.67
C LYS A 105 -2.13 -21.84 21.22
N GLY A 106 -2.01 -22.94 20.45
CA GLY A 106 -2.44 -23.00 19.06
C GLY A 106 -3.96 -23.19 18.90
N PRO A 107 -4.40 -23.41 17.65
CA PRO A 107 -5.80 -23.63 17.34
C PRO A 107 -6.32 -24.93 17.96
N GLY A 108 -7.62 -24.97 18.21
CA GLY A 108 -8.30 -26.13 18.75
C GLY A 108 -8.91 -25.87 20.12
N GLN A 109 -9.22 -26.99 20.79
CA GLN A 109 -9.83 -26.95 22.10
C GLN A 109 -8.74 -27.11 23.20
N PHE A 110 -8.75 -26.22 24.17
CA PHE A 110 -7.87 -26.33 25.33
C PHE A 110 -8.55 -25.85 26.62
N TRP A 111 -7.97 -26.25 27.73
CA TRP A 111 -8.46 -25.94 29.05
C TRP A 111 -7.58 -24.86 29.69
N VAL A 112 -8.22 -23.82 30.20
CA VAL A 112 -7.58 -22.78 31.03
C VAL A 112 -8.26 -22.84 32.40
N ILE A 113 -7.50 -23.14 33.42
CA ILE A 113 -8.04 -23.28 34.78
C ILE A 113 -7.82 -21.96 35.54
N PRO A 114 -8.84 -21.09 35.64
CA PRO A 114 -8.69 -19.80 36.34
C PRO A 114 -8.74 -19.91 37.86
N TYR A 115 -8.84 -21.12 38.41
CA TYR A 115 -9.03 -21.36 39.81
C TYR A 115 -7.76 -21.79 40.56
N PRO A 116 -7.67 -21.58 41.90
CA PRO A 116 -6.57 -22.09 42.70
C PRO A 116 -6.41 -23.61 42.56
N PRO A 117 -5.20 -24.15 42.47
CA PRO A 117 -3.89 -23.51 42.62
C PRO A 117 -3.28 -22.99 41.28
N PHE A 118 -3.95 -23.17 40.17
CA PHE A 118 -3.34 -22.94 38.85
C PHE A 118 -3.41 -21.48 38.38
N TYR A 119 -4.47 -20.71 38.70
CA TYR A 119 -4.66 -19.31 38.32
C TYR A 119 -4.19 -18.95 36.88
N GLN A 120 -4.61 -19.78 35.92
CA GLN A 120 -4.33 -19.54 34.53
C GLN A 120 -5.27 -18.44 33.96
N SER A 121 -4.72 -17.50 33.20
CA SER A 121 -5.49 -16.47 32.54
C SER A 121 -5.06 -16.32 31.08
N VAL A 122 -6.00 -15.95 30.24
CA VAL A 122 -5.72 -15.57 28.84
C VAL A 122 -5.29 -14.11 28.86
N ALA A 123 -4.05 -13.84 28.45
CA ALA A 123 -3.51 -12.47 28.37
C ALA A 123 -4.04 -11.74 27.16
N MET A 124 -3.91 -12.34 25.97
CA MET A 124 -4.30 -11.75 24.71
C MET A 124 -4.61 -12.82 23.67
N MET A 125 -5.55 -12.52 22.78
CA MET A 125 -5.83 -13.31 21.58
C MET A 125 -5.30 -12.52 20.38
N LEU A 126 -4.43 -13.14 19.59
CA LEU A 126 -3.76 -12.54 18.45
C LEU A 126 -4.26 -13.19 17.15
N ASP A 127 -4.59 -12.38 16.17
CA ASP A 127 -4.93 -12.83 14.81
C ASP A 127 -3.64 -12.92 13.99
N MET A 128 -3.35 -14.12 13.44
CA MET A 128 -2.15 -14.40 12.67
C MET A 128 -2.31 -14.10 11.18
N ARG A 129 -3.51 -13.66 10.76
CA ARG A 129 -3.75 -13.33 9.34
C ARG A 129 -3.06 -12.05 8.95
N LEU A 130 -2.80 -11.95 7.65
CA LEU A 130 -2.31 -10.73 7.04
C LEU A 130 -3.29 -9.58 7.29
N GLN A 131 -2.80 -8.52 7.89
CA GLN A 131 -3.54 -7.30 8.19
C GLN A 131 -3.02 -6.16 7.31
N THR A 132 -3.90 -5.22 7.02
CA THR A 132 -3.60 -4.08 6.16
C THR A 132 -3.82 -2.78 6.91
N HIS A 133 -2.81 -1.89 6.86
CA HIS A 133 -2.94 -0.54 7.40
C HIS A 133 -2.56 0.50 6.34
N VAL A 134 -3.36 1.56 6.25
CA VAL A 134 -3.04 2.73 5.42
C VAL A 134 -2.31 3.74 6.29
N ILE A 135 -1.11 4.12 5.88
CA ILE A 135 -0.31 5.17 6.52
C ILE A 135 -0.33 6.42 5.64
N LYS A 136 -0.37 7.58 6.28
CA LYS A 136 -0.46 8.86 5.60
C LYS A 136 0.58 9.82 6.16
N ALA A 137 1.51 10.24 5.33
CA ALA A 137 2.39 11.35 5.61
C ALA A 137 1.81 12.60 4.96
N ALA A 138 1.18 13.44 5.76
CA ALA A 138 0.68 14.73 5.30
C ALA A 138 1.81 15.76 5.37
N GLU A 139 2.00 16.52 4.28
CA GLU A 139 2.89 17.70 4.22
C GLU A 139 4.31 17.45 4.77
N THR A 140 4.98 16.45 4.23
CA THR A 140 6.39 16.19 4.55
C THR A 140 7.27 16.81 3.48
N LEU A 141 8.37 17.45 3.87
CA LEU A 141 9.34 18.03 2.95
C LEU A 141 10.26 16.93 2.40
N THR A 142 10.42 16.90 1.09
CA THR A 142 11.46 16.11 0.43
C THR A 142 12.84 16.77 0.63
N LYS A 143 13.91 16.07 0.22
CA LYS A 143 15.26 16.60 0.22
C LYS A 143 15.38 17.89 -0.62
N ASP A 144 14.57 18.02 -1.67
CA ASP A 144 14.50 19.21 -2.53
C ASP A 144 13.66 20.35 -1.94
N ASN A 145 13.27 20.28 -0.66
CA ASN A 145 12.38 21.22 0.03
C ASN A 145 10.98 21.36 -0.60
N VAL A 146 10.50 20.34 -1.29
CA VAL A 146 9.15 20.31 -1.85
C VAL A 146 8.20 19.67 -0.84
N PRO A 147 7.11 20.34 -0.42
CA PRO A 147 6.11 19.74 0.45
C PRO A 147 5.30 18.71 -0.35
N VAL A 148 5.28 17.48 0.13
CA VAL A 148 4.53 16.37 -0.48
C VAL A 148 3.70 15.65 0.56
N GLY A 149 2.51 15.21 0.15
CA GLY A 149 1.71 14.23 0.87
C GLY A 149 1.94 12.85 0.25
N CYS A 150 2.14 11.84 1.07
CA CYS A 150 2.30 10.46 0.58
C CYS A 150 1.40 9.52 1.36
N GLU A 151 0.68 8.68 0.62
CA GLU A 151 -0.10 7.58 1.19
C GLU A 151 0.53 6.25 0.80
N ALA A 152 0.71 5.37 1.79
CA ALA A 152 1.18 4.03 1.55
C ALA A 152 0.34 3.01 2.33
N VAL A 153 0.30 1.79 1.81
CA VAL A 153 -0.39 0.65 2.42
C VAL A 153 0.66 -0.34 2.86
N ILE A 154 0.60 -0.75 4.11
CA ILE A 154 1.45 -1.79 4.68
C ILE A 154 0.65 -3.07 4.88
N PHE A 155 1.23 -4.20 4.49
CA PHE A 155 0.72 -5.54 4.73
C PHE A 155 1.62 -6.22 5.75
N TRP A 156 1.06 -6.59 6.88
CA TRP A 156 1.81 -7.13 8.00
C TRP A 156 1.05 -8.26 8.68
N GLN A 157 1.78 -9.13 9.36
CA GLN A 157 1.23 -10.24 10.15
C GLN A 157 2.02 -10.42 11.44
N VAL A 158 1.42 -11.04 12.42
CA VAL A 158 2.12 -11.39 13.67
C VAL A 158 2.96 -12.63 13.40
N GLU A 159 4.28 -12.54 13.58
CA GLU A 159 5.20 -13.66 13.45
C GLU A 159 5.39 -14.36 14.82
N ASP A 160 5.73 -13.57 15.83
CA ASP A 160 5.93 -14.08 17.19
C ASP A 160 4.85 -13.56 18.15
N PRO A 161 3.82 -14.39 18.45
CA PRO A 161 2.74 -14.03 19.36
C PRO A 161 3.22 -13.73 20.79
N GLN A 162 4.33 -14.32 21.23
CA GLN A 162 4.88 -14.08 22.56
C GLN A 162 5.41 -12.65 22.67
N ILE A 163 6.22 -12.23 21.71
CA ILE A 163 6.79 -10.89 21.68
C ILE A 163 5.67 -9.84 21.53
N ALA A 164 4.74 -10.08 20.60
CA ALA A 164 3.63 -9.17 20.32
C ALA A 164 2.69 -8.95 21.50
N ALA A 165 2.50 -9.98 22.35
CA ALA A 165 1.63 -9.86 23.52
C ALA A 165 2.32 -9.33 24.78
N LEU A 166 3.63 -9.60 24.96
CA LEU A 166 4.31 -9.31 26.22
C LEU A 166 5.11 -8.00 26.19
N LYS A 167 5.65 -7.63 25.02
CA LYS A 167 6.51 -6.44 24.94
C LYS A 167 5.73 -5.17 24.61
N VAL A 168 4.58 -5.28 23.95
CA VAL A 168 3.83 -4.12 23.47
C VAL A 168 2.36 -4.26 23.84
N GLN A 169 1.77 -3.19 24.35
CA GLN A 169 0.34 -3.19 24.69
C GLN A 169 -0.56 -3.27 23.45
N ASN A 170 -0.20 -2.55 22.40
CA ASN A 170 -0.91 -2.53 21.12
C ASN A 170 0.10 -2.61 19.97
N HIS A 171 0.34 -3.84 19.50
CA HIS A 171 1.30 -4.10 18.42
C HIS A 171 0.87 -3.44 17.09
N ALA A 172 -0.44 -3.38 16.79
CA ALA A 172 -0.95 -2.75 15.58
C ALA A 172 -0.66 -1.23 15.53
N GLU A 173 -0.86 -0.55 16.66
CA GLU A 173 -0.58 0.87 16.79
C GLU A 173 0.93 1.14 16.76
N ALA A 174 1.73 0.30 17.40
CA ALA A 174 3.18 0.41 17.38
C ALA A 174 3.75 0.28 15.96
N VAL A 175 3.25 -0.69 15.16
CA VAL A 175 3.62 -0.86 13.76
C VAL A 175 3.17 0.35 12.93
N TYR A 176 1.96 0.85 13.15
CA TYR A 176 1.46 2.04 12.46
C TYR A 176 2.34 3.28 12.72
N LEU A 177 2.71 3.52 13.97
CA LEU A 177 3.56 4.65 14.34
C LEU A 177 4.99 4.50 13.79
N ALA A 178 5.55 3.30 13.86
CA ALA A 178 6.87 3.01 13.29
C ALA A 178 6.87 3.21 11.77
N ALA A 179 5.85 2.71 11.09
CA ALA A 179 5.69 2.85 9.65
C ALA A 179 5.49 4.31 9.22
N ASN A 180 4.70 5.07 9.98
CA ASN A 180 4.48 6.49 9.70
C ASN A 180 5.77 7.32 9.89
N SER A 181 6.57 7.01 10.91
CA SER A 181 7.88 7.62 11.11
C SER A 181 8.83 7.27 9.98
N ALA A 182 8.95 5.97 9.64
CA ALA A 182 9.79 5.50 8.55
C ALA A 182 9.42 6.13 7.20
N LEU A 183 8.10 6.27 6.92
CA LEU A 183 7.62 6.92 5.71
C LEU A 183 8.08 8.37 5.62
N LYS A 184 7.92 9.14 6.70
CA LYS A 184 8.36 10.55 6.77
C LYS A 184 9.89 10.69 6.62
N ASP A 185 10.63 9.84 7.30
CA ASP A 185 12.10 9.85 7.24
C ASP A 185 12.57 9.50 5.82
N THR A 186 11.96 8.50 5.19
CA THR A 186 12.28 8.10 3.81
C THR A 186 11.98 9.23 2.82
N ILE A 187 10.81 9.88 2.91
CA ILE A 187 10.47 11.03 2.06
C ILE A 187 11.49 12.15 2.24
N GLY A 188 11.89 12.46 3.48
CA GLY A 188 12.87 13.52 3.76
C GLY A 188 14.27 13.27 3.22
N THR A 189 14.62 12.03 2.89
CA THR A 189 15.93 11.68 2.31
C THR A 189 15.95 11.59 0.78
N LEU A 190 14.79 11.56 0.15
CA LEU A 190 14.63 11.36 -1.30
C LEU A 190 14.26 12.65 -2.02
N ASP A 191 14.71 12.76 -3.27
CA ASP A 191 14.28 13.81 -4.19
C ASP A 191 12.88 13.46 -4.76
N LEU A 192 12.08 14.46 -5.08
CA LEU A 192 10.73 14.25 -5.63
C LEU A 192 10.75 13.39 -6.90
N THR A 193 11.73 13.58 -7.76
CA THR A 193 11.89 12.79 -9.01
C THR A 193 12.10 11.32 -8.71
N GLN A 194 12.89 10.98 -7.69
CA GLN A 194 13.12 9.59 -7.26
C GLN A 194 11.86 8.96 -6.70
N LEU A 195 11.12 9.71 -5.88
CA LEU A 195 9.86 9.25 -5.30
C LEU A 195 8.81 8.91 -6.37
N LEU A 196 8.74 9.70 -7.45
CA LEU A 196 7.79 9.50 -8.54
C LEU A 196 8.21 8.44 -9.56
N SER A 197 9.52 8.38 -9.88
CA SER A 197 10.04 7.51 -10.95
C SER A 197 10.41 6.11 -10.50
N HIS A 198 10.81 5.92 -9.22
CA HIS A 198 11.34 4.66 -8.69
C HIS A 198 10.53 4.16 -7.49
N ARG A 199 9.20 4.20 -7.58
CA ARG A 199 8.28 3.84 -6.49
C ARG A 199 8.54 2.46 -5.90
N GLU A 200 8.84 1.47 -6.74
CA GLU A 200 9.11 0.09 -6.31
C GLU A 200 10.36 -0.01 -5.45
N MET A 201 11.44 0.68 -5.84
CA MET A 201 12.68 0.72 -5.06
C MET A 201 12.47 1.42 -3.72
N VAL A 202 11.72 2.52 -3.71
CA VAL A 202 11.38 3.25 -2.49
C VAL A 202 10.51 2.40 -1.57
N ALA A 203 9.51 1.70 -2.13
CA ALA A 203 8.65 0.79 -1.37
C ALA A 203 9.45 -0.37 -0.74
N GLN A 204 10.43 -0.93 -1.46
CA GLN A 204 11.29 -1.98 -0.93
C GLN A 204 12.19 -1.47 0.20
N ASN A 205 12.84 -0.32 0.03
CA ASN A 205 13.64 0.29 1.09
C ASN A 205 12.79 0.61 2.33
N LEU A 206 11.58 1.13 2.10
CA LEU A 206 10.64 1.44 3.18
C LEU A 206 10.21 0.17 3.90
N LYS A 207 9.93 -0.92 3.16
CA LYS A 207 9.64 -2.23 3.75
C LYS A 207 10.76 -2.66 4.68
N ASP A 208 12.02 -2.63 4.22
CA ASP A 208 13.17 -3.10 5.00
C ASP A 208 13.36 -2.29 6.30
N ILE A 209 13.13 -0.97 6.25
CA ILE A 209 13.19 -0.10 7.43
C ILE A 209 12.07 -0.42 8.42
N ILE A 210 10.83 -0.57 7.91
CA ILE A 210 9.66 -0.85 8.76
C ILE A 210 9.77 -2.24 9.35
N ASP A 211 10.18 -3.23 8.57
CA ASP A 211 10.34 -4.62 9.01
C ASP A 211 11.37 -4.72 10.15
N GLN A 212 12.52 -4.06 10.00
CA GLN A 212 13.53 -4.00 11.06
C GLN A 212 13.00 -3.35 12.35
N ALA A 213 12.12 -2.36 12.23
CA ALA A 213 11.48 -1.74 13.39
C ALA A 213 10.39 -2.65 13.98
N ALA A 214 9.56 -3.28 13.14
CA ALA A 214 8.42 -4.13 13.50
C ALA A 214 8.85 -5.46 14.11
N ALA A 215 9.98 -6.02 13.70
CA ALA A 215 10.55 -7.25 14.27
C ALA A 215 10.75 -7.16 15.80
N LYS A 216 11.02 -5.97 16.33
CA LYS A 216 11.13 -5.74 17.79
C LYS A 216 9.81 -5.96 18.52
N PHE A 217 8.70 -5.88 17.80
CA PHE A 217 7.34 -6.07 18.30
C PHE A 217 6.76 -7.44 17.96
N GLY A 218 7.55 -8.33 17.33
CA GLY A 218 7.12 -9.68 16.92
C GLY A 218 6.19 -9.66 15.70
N VAL A 219 6.34 -8.68 14.83
CA VAL A 219 5.53 -8.48 13.62
C VAL A 219 6.44 -8.51 12.41
N ASP A 220 6.02 -9.23 11.38
CA ASP A 220 6.64 -9.32 10.05
C ASP A 220 5.88 -8.44 9.06
N VAL A 221 6.62 -7.67 8.27
CA VAL A 221 6.04 -6.82 7.21
C VAL A 221 6.25 -7.49 5.87
N SER A 222 5.18 -8.03 5.31
CA SER A 222 5.21 -8.78 4.04
C SER A 222 5.49 -7.88 2.86
N SER A 223 4.77 -6.75 2.75
CA SER A 223 4.98 -5.76 1.68
C SER A 223 4.54 -4.37 2.11
N VAL A 224 5.10 -3.38 1.40
CA VAL A 224 4.68 -1.98 1.49
C VAL A 224 4.44 -1.48 0.08
N GLU A 225 3.33 -0.79 -0.13
CA GLU A 225 2.93 -0.25 -1.43
C GLU A 225 2.64 1.24 -1.30
N ILE A 226 3.28 2.06 -2.12
CA ILE A 226 3.00 3.50 -2.21
C ILE A 226 1.80 3.68 -3.13
N THR A 227 0.69 4.13 -2.55
CA THR A 227 -0.59 4.26 -3.27
C THR A 227 -0.68 5.59 -3.99
N ASP A 228 -0.44 6.69 -3.29
CA ASP A 228 -0.60 8.02 -3.84
C ASP A 228 0.46 9.00 -3.31
N VAL A 229 0.83 9.95 -4.18
CA VAL A 229 1.75 11.04 -3.86
C VAL A 229 1.10 12.35 -4.27
N HIS A 230 0.70 13.12 -3.29
CA HIS A 230 0.06 14.41 -3.46
C HIS A 230 1.10 15.52 -3.46
N VAL A 231 1.15 16.25 -4.57
CA VAL A 231 1.99 17.44 -4.71
C VAL A 231 1.09 18.67 -4.79
N PRO A 232 1.42 19.81 -4.18
CA PRO A 232 0.66 21.05 -4.31
C PRO A 232 0.47 21.45 -5.77
N PRO A 233 -0.73 21.93 -6.16
CA PRO A 233 -1.06 22.22 -7.56
C PRO A 233 -0.16 23.30 -8.20
N ASP A 234 0.31 24.26 -7.41
CA ASP A 234 1.20 25.32 -7.87
C ASP A 234 2.53 24.76 -8.38
N LEU A 235 3.09 23.77 -7.67
CA LEU A 235 4.33 23.11 -8.05
C LEU A 235 4.16 22.15 -9.24
N ILE A 236 2.97 21.56 -9.42
CA ILE A 236 2.70 20.70 -10.59
C ILE A 236 2.88 21.50 -11.89
N GLN A 237 2.45 22.75 -11.91
CA GLN A 237 2.57 23.61 -13.08
C GLN A 237 4.02 23.96 -13.39
N GLU A 238 4.82 24.29 -12.38
CA GLU A 238 6.26 24.56 -12.52
C GLU A 238 7.04 23.31 -12.97
N LEU A 239 6.76 22.17 -12.36
CA LEU A 239 7.37 20.88 -12.75
C LEU A 239 7.01 20.48 -14.18
N SER A 240 5.79 20.77 -14.65
CA SER A 240 5.39 20.48 -16.02
C SER A 240 6.18 21.32 -17.02
N VAL A 241 6.39 22.61 -16.75
CA VAL A 241 7.21 23.51 -17.57
C VAL A 241 8.68 23.05 -17.58
N LEU A 242 9.22 22.69 -16.44
CA LEU A 242 10.59 22.14 -16.33
C LEU A 242 10.73 20.84 -17.14
N ALA A 243 9.83 19.88 -16.94
CA ALA A 243 9.82 18.63 -17.68
C ALA A 243 9.67 18.83 -19.21
N GLN A 244 8.88 19.81 -19.62
CA GLN A 244 8.73 20.16 -21.04
C GLN A 244 10.04 20.76 -21.59
N SER A 245 10.71 21.63 -20.82
CA SER A 245 11.99 22.22 -21.21
C SER A 245 13.10 21.15 -21.31
N GLU A 246 13.18 20.22 -20.37
CA GLU A 246 14.11 19.10 -20.43
C GLU A 246 13.85 18.17 -21.62
N ARG A 247 12.59 17.82 -21.87
CA ARG A 247 12.22 17.01 -23.05
C ARG A 247 12.58 17.73 -24.36
N SER A 248 12.36 19.05 -24.43
CA SER A 248 12.73 19.83 -25.62
C SER A 248 14.25 19.90 -25.80
N ALA A 249 15.01 20.03 -24.73
CA ALA A 249 16.47 19.95 -24.76
C ALA A 249 16.97 18.58 -25.19
N GLN A 250 16.40 17.50 -24.64
CA GLN A 250 16.74 16.12 -25.04
C GLN A 250 16.37 15.84 -26.50
N ALA A 251 15.22 16.35 -26.98
CA ALA A 251 14.82 16.24 -28.38
C ALA A 251 15.82 16.93 -29.29
N LYS A 252 16.28 18.15 -28.99
CA LYS A 252 17.30 18.87 -29.74
C LYS A 252 18.66 18.15 -29.76
N ILE A 253 19.06 17.56 -28.62
CA ILE A 253 20.27 16.76 -28.56
C ILE A 253 20.14 15.49 -29.42
N ALA A 254 18.99 14.82 -29.39
CA ALA A 254 18.73 13.65 -30.21
C ALA A 254 18.71 13.99 -31.71
N GLU A 255 18.07 15.10 -32.06
CA GLU A 255 18.05 15.66 -33.43
C GLU A 255 19.46 15.97 -33.92
N SER A 256 20.25 16.73 -33.16
CA SER A 256 21.64 17.03 -33.46
C SER A 256 22.51 15.79 -33.63
N LYS A 257 22.35 14.79 -32.78
CA LYS A 257 23.03 13.49 -32.92
C LYS A 257 22.59 12.73 -34.19
N ALA A 258 21.30 12.81 -34.54
CA ALA A 258 20.79 12.21 -35.76
C ALA A 258 21.34 12.89 -36.99
N GLU A 259 21.38 14.24 -37.03
CA GLU A 259 21.97 15.03 -38.07
C GLU A 259 23.45 14.72 -38.27
N LEU A 260 24.22 14.64 -37.16
CA LEU A 260 25.61 14.27 -37.21
C LEU A 260 25.83 12.86 -37.80
N LYS A 261 24.95 11.92 -37.43
CA LYS A 261 25.00 10.55 -37.96
C LYS A 261 24.61 10.50 -39.43
N VAL A 262 23.64 11.33 -39.88
CA VAL A 262 23.28 11.47 -41.27
C VAL A 262 24.46 12.08 -42.07
N ALA A 263 25.09 13.14 -41.56
CA ALA A 263 26.27 13.75 -42.20
C ALA A 263 27.45 12.77 -42.35
N GLN A 264 27.75 12.00 -41.27
CA GLN A 264 28.79 10.97 -41.36
C GLN A 264 28.45 9.86 -42.35
N ASN A 265 27.17 9.45 -42.43
CA ASN A 265 26.77 8.43 -43.41
C ASN A 265 26.85 8.97 -44.85
N LEU A 266 26.52 10.25 -45.02
CA LEU A 266 26.65 10.95 -46.34
C LEU A 266 28.12 11.05 -46.74
N GLU A 267 29.02 11.40 -45.82
CA GLU A 267 30.47 11.44 -46.05
C GLU A 267 30.99 10.08 -46.47
N ARG A 268 30.64 9.01 -45.74
CA ARG A 268 31.02 7.64 -46.12
C ARG A 268 30.44 7.19 -47.45
N ALA A 269 29.19 7.61 -47.75
CA ALA A 269 28.58 7.34 -49.06
C ALA A 269 29.31 8.10 -50.18
N ALA A 270 29.71 9.34 -49.93
CA ALA A 270 30.47 10.15 -50.88
C ALA A 270 31.88 9.58 -51.16
N GLU A 271 32.57 9.06 -50.13
CA GLU A 271 33.86 8.37 -50.29
C GLU A 271 33.73 7.06 -51.06
N ALA A 272 32.61 6.32 -50.86
CA ALA A 272 32.38 5.03 -51.56
C ALA A 272 31.87 5.19 -53.01
N LEU A 273 31.18 6.31 -53.32
CA LEU A 273 30.68 6.64 -54.64
C LEU A 273 31.73 7.47 -55.36
N GLY A 274 32.30 6.99 -56.43
CA GLY A 274 33.19 7.81 -57.28
C GLY A 274 32.53 9.07 -57.81
N PRO A 275 33.31 10.00 -58.39
CA PRO A 275 32.82 11.34 -58.78
C PRO A 275 31.62 11.30 -59.73
N GLN A 276 31.48 10.31 -60.58
CA GLN A 276 30.35 10.14 -61.50
C GLN A 276 29.05 9.73 -60.82
N ALA A 277 29.12 8.88 -59.81
CA ALA A 277 27.94 8.45 -59.02
C ALA A 277 27.43 9.55 -58.10
N MET A 278 28.32 10.43 -57.67
CA MET A 278 27.97 11.59 -56.83
C MET A 278 27.16 12.62 -57.64
N GLU A 279 27.46 12.79 -58.94
CA GLU A 279 26.68 13.65 -59.82
C GLU A 279 25.26 13.13 -60.04
N LEU A 280 25.09 11.81 -60.23
CA LEU A 280 23.77 11.18 -60.32
C LEU A 280 22.98 11.30 -59.02
N TYR A 281 23.62 11.17 -57.87
CA TYR A 281 22.97 11.34 -56.58
C TYR A 281 22.49 12.79 -56.38
N ARG A 282 23.29 13.77 -56.80
CA ARG A 282 22.97 15.19 -56.78
C ARG A 282 21.73 15.51 -57.64
N LEU A 283 21.67 14.92 -58.83
CA LEU A 283 20.52 15.06 -59.71
C LEU A 283 19.24 14.44 -59.11
N ASN A 284 19.34 13.30 -58.45
CA ASN A 284 18.22 12.61 -57.79
C ASN A 284 17.69 13.39 -56.57
N VAL A 285 18.59 14.04 -55.81
CA VAL A 285 18.20 14.90 -54.68
C VAL A 285 17.46 16.17 -55.20
N LEU A 286 17.97 16.77 -56.29
CA LEU A 286 17.32 17.92 -56.93
C LEU A 286 15.93 17.55 -57.49
N GLU A 287 15.77 16.40 -58.10
CA GLU A 287 14.47 15.91 -58.58
C GLU A 287 13.47 15.74 -57.44
N ARG A 288 13.92 15.24 -56.29
CA ARG A 288 13.07 15.03 -55.11
C ARG A 288 12.63 16.36 -54.49
N ILE A 289 13.53 17.35 -54.41
CA ILE A 289 13.21 18.68 -53.90
C ILE A 289 12.26 19.38 -54.88
N GLY A 290 12.42 19.18 -56.19
CA GLY A 290 11.54 19.77 -57.22
C GLY A 290 10.14 19.18 -57.29
N ARG A 291 9.89 18.01 -56.68
CA ARG A 291 8.56 17.38 -56.58
C ARG A 291 7.72 17.84 -55.38
N GLU A 292 8.31 18.52 -54.41
CA GLU A 292 7.53 19.11 -53.32
C GLU A 292 6.84 20.41 -53.81
N GLU A 293 5.52 20.38 -53.81
CA GLU A 293 4.69 21.53 -54.21
C GLU A 293 4.98 22.74 -53.32
N GLY A 294 5.56 23.78 -53.89
CA GLY A 294 5.79 25.07 -53.24
C GLY A 294 7.22 25.45 -52.93
N SER A 295 8.22 24.62 -53.21
CA SER A 295 9.62 24.97 -52.97
C SER A 295 10.22 25.68 -54.19
N GLN A 296 10.60 26.96 -54.07
CA GLN A 296 11.46 27.63 -55.04
C GLN A 296 12.91 27.26 -54.74
N VAL A 297 13.49 26.37 -55.54
CA VAL A 297 14.91 26.02 -55.44
C VAL A 297 15.73 26.96 -56.31
N VAL A 298 16.47 27.87 -55.70
CA VAL A 298 17.45 28.72 -56.40
C VAL A 298 18.81 28.01 -56.36
N ILE A 299 19.22 27.47 -57.51
CA ILE A 299 20.51 26.74 -57.63
C ILE A 299 21.60 27.74 -57.94
N TYR A 300 22.48 28.04 -56.99
CA TYR A 300 23.70 28.80 -57.22
C TYR A 300 24.83 27.85 -57.63
N GLY A 301 25.41 28.10 -58.79
CA GLY A 301 26.71 27.53 -59.15
C GLY A 301 26.76 26.34 -60.11
N MET A 302 25.67 26.07 -60.89
CA MET A 302 25.81 25.19 -62.08
C MET A 302 25.96 26.04 -63.34
N GLY A 303 27.16 26.55 -63.55
CA GLY A 303 27.49 27.30 -64.74
C GLY A 303 28.99 27.55 -64.81
N GLY A 304 29.74 26.45 -65.07
CA GLY A 304 31.06 26.64 -65.68
C GLY A 304 30.85 27.30 -67.06
N GLU A 305 31.38 28.52 -67.24
CA GLU A 305 31.78 29.07 -68.50
C GLU A 305 30.72 29.61 -69.47
N MET A 306 29.51 29.99 -69.15
CA MET A 306 28.72 30.80 -70.04
C MET A 306 27.78 31.79 -69.36
N ALA A 307 28.25 32.76 -68.67
CA ALA A 307 27.57 34.01 -68.40
C ALA A 307 28.53 35.06 -67.84
N ARG A 308 29.44 35.49 -68.64
CA ARG A 308 30.02 36.83 -68.47
C ARG A 308 28.90 37.86 -68.75
N GLY A 309 28.42 38.53 -67.74
CA GLY A 309 27.85 39.82 -67.97
C GLY A 309 26.43 40.13 -67.42
N GLN A 310 25.92 39.47 -66.44
CA GLN A 310 24.78 40.07 -65.71
C GLN A 310 25.10 40.07 -64.19
N SER A 311 25.23 41.32 -63.73
CA SER A 311 25.63 41.54 -62.34
C SER A 311 24.49 41.16 -61.38
N ILE A 312 24.87 40.60 -60.27
CA ILE A 312 24.00 40.25 -59.11
C ILE A 312 23.09 41.48 -58.74
N ALA A 313 23.46 42.69 -59.14
CA ALA A 313 22.70 43.88 -58.90
C ALA A 313 21.33 43.92 -59.64
N ASP A 314 21.18 43.28 -60.84
CA ASP A 314 19.92 43.30 -61.61
C ASP A 314 18.86 42.35 -60.96
N HIS A 315 19.26 41.27 -60.32
CA HIS A 315 18.32 40.32 -59.67
C HIS A 315 17.82 40.86 -58.34
N THR A 316 18.67 41.57 -57.59
CA THR A 316 18.24 42.23 -56.33
C THR A 316 17.31 43.43 -56.62
N ALA A 317 17.52 44.15 -57.69
CA ALA A 317 16.64 45.25 -58.10
C ALA A 317 15.24 44.76 -58.57
N ALA A 318 15.17 43.59 -59.23
CA ALA A 318 13.89 43.00 -59.64
C ALA A 318 13.10 42.44 -58.43
N ALA A 319 13.78 41.84 -57.50
CA ALA A 319 13.15 41.33 -56.24
C ALA A 319 12.63 42.47 -55.37
N GLN A 320 13.36 43.59 -55.26
CA GLN A 320 12.91 44.77 -54.53
C GLN A 320 11.77 45.48 -55.23
N ALA A 321 11.74 45.50 -56.55
CA ALA A 321 10.63 46.11 -57.36
C ALA A 321 9.33 45.28 -57.20
N ALA A 322 9.44 43.92 -57.09
CA ALA A 322 8.29 43.02 -56.83
C ALA A 322 7.75 43.15 -55.37
N GLN A 323 8.61 43.37 -54.42
CA GLN A 323 8.18 43.63 -53.02
C GLN A 323 7.50 45.06 -52.92
N ARG A 324 8.00 46.03 -53.58
CA ARG A 324 7.37 47.36 -53.58
C ARG A 324 5.98 47.37 -54.25
N ARG A 325 5.74 46.54 -55.27
CA ARG A 325 4.40 46.37 -55.87
C ARG A 325 3.40 45.68 -54.97
N ARG A 326 3.85 44.82 -54.08
CA ARG A 326 2.99 44.16 -53.07
C ARG A 326 2.68 45.03 -51.85
N ALA A 327 3.47 46.05 -51.59
CA ALA A 327 3.32 46.95 -50.46
C ALA A 327 2.50 48.24 -50.76
N GLN A 328 2.02 48.47 -52.01
CA GLN A 328 1.11 49.57 -52.31
C GLN A 328 -0.34 49.12 -52.01
N PRO A 329 -1.00 49.69 -51.00
CA PRO A 329 -2.43 49.48 -50.81
C PRO A 329 -3.15 50.13 -51.97
N SER A 330 -4.05 49.42 -52.63
CA SER A 330 -4.98 49.93 -53.63
C SER A 330 -5.83 51.05 -53.02
N SER A 331 -5.48 52.27 -53.31
CA SER A 331 -6.34 53.46 -53.08
C SER A 331 -7.54 53.40 -54.03
N THR A 332 -8.63 52.94 -53.51
CA THR A 332 -9.95 53.14 -54.16
C THR A 332 -10.43 54.56 -53.83
N PRO A 333 -10.89 55.33 -54.77
CA PRO A 333 -11.39 56.67 -54.51
C PRO A 333 -12.79 56.64 -53.87
N PRO A 334 -13.16 57.62 -53.08
CA PRO A 334 -14.50 57.77 -52.53
C PRO A 334 -15.46 58.39 -53.51
N ASP A 335 -16.43 57.67 -53.99
CA ASP A 335 -17.67 58.17 -54.53
C ASP A 335 -18.72 58.17 -53.44
N GLY A 336 -19.26 59.23 -53.00
CA GLY A 336 -20.15 60.11 -53.73
C GLY A 336 -21.50 60.02 -53.06
N GLN A 337 -21.84 61.07 -52.29
CA GLN A 337 -23.13 61.46 -51.76
C GLN A 337 -24.34 60.99 -52.59
N ALA A 338 -25.43 60.53 -51.88
CA ALA A 338 -26.73 61.26 -52.00
C ALA A 338 -27.80 60.55 -51.11
N SER A 339 -28.29 61.31 -50.18
CA SER A 339 -29.73 61.58 -49.85
C SER A 339 -30.75 60.44 -49.94
N SER A 340 -31.28 60.03 -48.88
CA SER A 340 -32.69 60.24 -48.44
C SER A 340 -32.89 59.66 -47.02
#